data_fecbe7c04b08b2420290baefc3439a62
#
_entry.id   fecbe7c04b08b2420290baefc3439a62
#
_cell.length_a   1.000
_cell.length_b   1.000
_cell.length_c   1.000
_cell.angle_alpha   90.00
_cell.angle_beta   90.00
_cell.angle_gamma   90.00
#
_symmetry.space_group_name_H-M   'P 1'
#
loop_
_entity.id
_entity.type
_entity.pdbx_description
1 polymer ?
#
loop_
_entity_poly.entity_id
_entity_poly.type
_entity_poly.pdbx_seq_one_letter_code
_entity_poly.pdbx_strand_id
1 'polypeptide(L)'
;MNRHFGWIATLIVLGILLLLVMVQIDRQWQRMASMQNVMTEQARDLRALRRSLQGLESDLASGRFAGMDAGRAPRVDEVPSAFRRAAEAAGTEDYAEGDWLVQAFGTGLATITPYVSSDAYASEVQNYVLESLVQRDPQSLEWQGLLAESWEFDDSGTELTFRLRPGLQFSDGEPLTAEDVQFTFDFLMVDAIAVPRARAFLEKVEVVEALDERTVRFIFEEPYFDAMRVAGGLGVLPKHFYERYLDEPENFNESRGILLGSGPYRLEDPTGWTPDAGRIELERNPRYWGPVEPSFDRLVWRVIQNDSARLTTFRNRDIDVYGARPREYARLRDDEALRERADTHEYMSPTAGYSYIAWNQRRGSEPTRFADPRVRKAMSHLTDVDRLIEEVMLGYAERAISPFSPRSDQHNPDLEPIPYNVERALELLAEAGYEEKNRDGVLVNEEGEPFSFELVYFQDNEDTRRIALFLRDLYARAGVEMKPTPTEWSVMLENLSRQDFDAITLGWTSGVEVDIYQMFHSSQTVSGGDNFIHYENPEIDAVIEAARGEVDEAERMEHWREAERILHEDQPYTFLMRRQTLAFIDRRIQNLEQTALGLNLGFVPLEVYVPFEQQRHGQ
;
A
#
# COMPACT_ATOMS: atom_id res chain seq x y z
N MET A 1 -30.34 19.02 69.13
CA MET A 1 -29.18 18.90 68.23
C MET A 1 -28.76 17.46 67.93
N ASN A 2 -29.14 16.44 68.72
CA ASN A 2 -28.67 15.04 68.49
C ASN A 2 -29.45 14.18 67.48
N ARG A 3 -30.63 14.61 67.02
CA ARG A 3 -31.44 13.78 66.07
C ARG A 3 -30.94 13.87 64.61
N HIS A 4 -30.38 15.00 64.23
CA HIS A 4 -29.87 15.19 62.84
C HIS A 4 -28.53 14.49 62.59
N PHE A 5 -27.69 14.33 63.62
CA PHE A 5 -26.41 13.65 63.53
C PHE A 5 -26.55 12.14 63.25
N GLY A 6 -27.59 11.50 63.85
CA GLY A 6 -27.89 10.09 63.57
C GLY A 6 -28.32 9.84 62.13
N TRP A 7 -29.16 10.71 61.57
CA TRP A 7 -29.61 10.59 60.16
C TRP A 7 -28.48 10.77 59.16
N ILE A 8 -27.54 11.69 59.40
CA ILE A 8 -26.37 11.91 58.52
C ILE A 8 -25.44 10.69 58.59
N ALA A 9 -25.17 10.15 59.76
CA ALA A 9 -24.35 8.94 59.90
C ALA A 9 -24.98 7.72 59.17
N THR A 10 -26.31 7.56 59.26
CA THR A 10 -27.03 6.47 58.57
C THR A 10 -26.97 6.62 57.03
N LEU A 11 -27.09 7.87 56.51
CA LEU A 11 -26.95 8.15 55.07
C LEU A 11 -25.53 7.89 54.54
N ILE A 12 -24.51 8.22 55.34
CA ILE A 12 -23.11 7.93 54.99
C ILE A 12 -22.84 6.42 54.94
N VAL A 13 -23.34 5.66 55.93
CA VAL A 13 -23.20 4.20 55.95
C VAL A 13 -23.95 3.56 54.76
N LEU A 14 -25.15 4.06 54.43
CA LEU A 14 -25.91 3.59 53.30
C LEU A 14 -25.22 3.88 51.97
N GLY A 15 -24.60 5.07 51.85
CA GLY A 15 -23.77 5.47 50.69
C GLY A 15 -22.56 4.55 50.49
N ILE A 16 -21.85 4.24 51.59
CA ILE A 16 -20.69 3.31 51.56
C ILE A 16 -21.12 1.89 51.16
N LEU A 17 -22.25 1.41 51.71
CA LEU A 17 -22.81 0.10 51.34
C LEU A 17 -23.22 0.04 49.87
N LEU A 18 -23.85 1.08 49.35
CA LEU A 18 -24.20 1.18 47.90
C LEU A 18 -22.93 1.17 47.02
N LEU A 19 -21.89 1.88 47.42
CA LEU A 19 -20.60 1.92 46.69
C LEU A 19 -19.91 0.56 46.70
N LEU A 20 -19.95 -0.18 47.82
CA LEU A 20 -19.42 -1.54 47.93
C LEU A 20 -20.21 -2.52 47.03
N VAL A 21 -21.52 -2.38 46.98
CA VAL A 21 -22.38 -3.19 46.11
C VAL A 21 -22.09 -2.90 44.64
N MET A 22 -21.93 -1.62 44.24
CA MET A 22 -21.54 -1.25 42.89
C MET A 22 -20.19 -1.84 42.47
N VAL A 23 -19.18 -1.74 43.36
CA VAL A 23 -17.85 -2.34 43.09
C VAL A 23 -17.93 -3.86 42.98
N GLN A 24 -18.79 -4.51 43.75
CA GLN A 24 -18.99 -5.96 43.68
C GLN A 24 -19.70 -6.38 42.40
N ILE A 25 -20.69 -5.61 41.95
CA ILE A 25 -21.38 -5.80 40.67
C ILE A 25 -20.40 -5.62 39.51
N ASP A 26 -19.60 -4.57 39.55
CA ASP A 26 -18.60 -4.32 38.51
C ASP A 26 -17.58 -5.46 38.40
N ARG A 27 -17.07 -5.96 39.54
CA ARG A 27 -16.19 -7.15 39.56
C ARG A 27 -16.88 -8.42 39.03
N GLN A 28 -18.18 -8.60 39.28
CA GLN A 28 -18.91 -9.73 38.70
C GLN A 28 -19.11 -9.59 37.20
N TRP A 29 -19.37 -8.37 36.70
CA TRP A 29 -19.44 -8.09 35.27
C TRP A 29 -18.12 -8.36 34.57
N GLN A 30 -17.00 -7.91 35.14
CA GLN A 30 -15.66 -8.18 34.58
C GLN A 30 -15.36 -9.70 34.56
N ARG A 31 -15.74 -10.45 35.61
CA ARG A 31 -15.59 -11.92 35.62
C ARG A 31 -16.48 -12.60 34.59
N MET A 32 -17.72 -12.13 34.43
CA MET A 32 -18.63 -12.67 33.41
C MET A 32 -18.12 -12.38 32.00
N ALA A 33 -17.64 -11.18 31.74
CA ALA A 33 -17.03 -10.80 30.45
C ALA A 33 -15.79 -11.65 30.15
N SER A 34 -14.90 -11.84 31.13
CA SER A 34 -13.72 -12.70 30.96
C SER A 34 -14.12 -14.19 30.72
N MET A 35 -15.11 -14.69 31.40
CA MET A 35 -15.61 -16.06 31.22
C MET A 35 -16.30 -16.25 29.87
N GLN A 36 -17.01 -15.23 29.41
CA GLN A 36 -17.63 -15.20 28.08
C GLN A 36 -16.58 -15.18 26.95
N ASN A 37 -15.49 -14.45 27.14
CA ASN A 37 -14.35 -14.45 26.21
C ASN A 37 -13.68 -15.83 26.16
N VAL A 38 -13.40 -16.44 27.32
CA VAL A 38 -12.82 -17.81 27.38
C VAL A 38 -13.75 -18.85 26.76
N MET A 39 -15.05 -18.77 26.99
CA MET A 39 -16.02 -19.70 26.36
C MET A 39 -16.13 -19.50 24.86
N THR A 40 -16.00 -18.26 24.38
CA THR A 40 -16.00 -17.94 22.95
C THR A 40 -14.71 -18.46 22.29
N GLU A 41 -13.58 -18.32 22.96
CA GLU A 41 -12.28 -18.85 22.54
C GLU A 41 -12.29 -20.37 22.49
N GLN A 42 -12.74 -21.06 23.54
CA GLN A 42 -12.89 -22.51 23.54
C GLN A 42 -13.88 -23.04 22.47
N ALA A 43 -14.94 -22.28 22.19
CA ALA A 43 -15.89 -22.64 21.11
C ALA A 43 -15.26 -22.43 19.71
N ARG A 44 -14.30 -21.50 19.58
CA ARG A 44 -13.51 -21.34 18.35
C ARG A 44 -12.51 -22.47 18.19
N ASP A 45 -11.79 -22.84 19.26
CA ASP A 45 -10.81 -23.93 19.26
C ASP A 45 -11.44 -25.28 18.93
N LEU A 46 -12.61 -25.54 19.49
CA LEU A 46 -13.39 -26.77 19.17
C LEU A 46 -13.86 -26.79 17.70
N ARG A 47 -14.22 -25.63 17.14
CA ARG A 47 -14.56 -25.53 15.71
C ARG A 47 -13.32 -25.67 14.81
N ALA A 48 -12.17 -25.13 15.22
CA ALA A 48 -10.91 -25.28 14.52
C ALA A 48 -10.46 -26.75 14.52
N LEU A 49 -10.52 -27.42 15.69
CA LEU A 49 -10.19 -28.85 15.81
C LEU A 49 -11.12 -29.72 14.96
N ARG A 50 -12.41 -29.39 14.90
CA ARG A 50 -13.39 -30.13 14.08
C ARG A 50 -13.15 -29.95 12.60
N ARG A 51 -12.68 -28.75 12.17
CA ARG A 51 -12.32 -28.49 10.77
C ARG A 51 -11.02 -29.18 10.38
N SER A 52 -10.01 -29.20 11.25
CA SER A 52 -8.76 -29.92 10.98
C SER A 52 -8.98 -31.43 10.89
N LEU A 53 -9.89 -31.99 11.70
CA LEU A 53 -10.32 -33.39 11.57
C LEU A 53 -11.10 -33.64 10.27
N GLN A 54 -11.97 -32.73 9.86
CA GLN A 54 -12.67 -32.81 8.56
C GLN A 54 -11.72 -32.62 7.37
N GLY A 55 -10.71 -31.77 7.51
CA GLY A 55 -9.61 -31.62 6.53
C GLY A 55 -8.83 -32.93 6.38
N LEU A 56 -8.41 -33.54 7.49
CA LEU A 56 -7.75 -34.85 7.52
C LEU A 56 -8.61 -35.97 6.92
N GLU A 57 -9.93 -35.98 7.19
CA GLU A 57 -10.85 -36.93 6.57
C GLU A 57 -10.99 -36.71 5.05
N SER A 58 -11.02 -35.46 4.60
CA SER A 58 -11.06 -35.08 3.19
C SER A 58 -9.77 -35.46 2.46
N ASP A 59 -8.60 -35.21 3.08
CA ASP A 59 -7.30 -35.52 2.55
C ASP A 59 -7.03 -37.03 2.47
N LEU A 60 -7.52 -37.80 3.46
CA LEU A 60 -7.55 -39.26 3.43
C LEU A 60 -8.50 -39.79 2.34
N ALA A 61 -9.65 -39.15 2.14
CA ALA A 61 -10.63 -39.57 1.12
C ALA A 61 -10.19 -39.19 -0.30
N SER A 62 -9.41 -38.12 -0.47
CA SER A 62 -8.91 -37.65 -1.78
C SER A 62 -7.63 -38.38 -2.26
N GLY A 63 -7.06 -39.28 -1.43
CA GLY A 63 -5.87 -40.03 -1.80
C GLY A 63 -4.57 -39.17 -1.87
N ARG A 64 -4.58 -37.93 -1.40
CA ARG A 64 -3.42 -37.05 -1.38
C ARG A 64 -2.22 -37.63 -0.62
N PHE A 65 -2.43 -38.52 0.33
CA PHE A 65 -1.36 -39.21 1.05
C PHE A 65 -0.73 -40.40 0.31
N ALA A 66 -1.20 -40.74 -0.88
CA ALA A 66 -0.69 -41.91 -1.60
C ALA A 66 0.66 -41.67 -2.35
N GLY A 67 1.23 -40.46 -2.25
CA GLY A 67 2.47 -40.09 -2.94
C GLY A 67 3.39 -39.10 -2.24
N MET A 68 3.05 -38.60 -1.06
CA MET A 68 3.91 -37.69 -0.31
C MET A 68 4.46 -38.39 0.95
N ASP A 69 5.78 -38.45 1.08
CA ASP A 69 6.46 -38.74 2.35
C ASP A 69 6.04 -37.66 3.35
N ALA A 70 5.10 -37.95 4.23
CA ALA A 70 4.64 -37.03 5.27
C ALA A 70 5.86 -36.64 6.14
N GLY A 71 6.29 -35.37 6.04
CA GLY A 71 7.36 -34.79 6.87
C GLY A 71 8.64 -34.40 6.15
N ARG A 72 8.68 -34.42 4.82
CA ARG A 72 9.83 -33.91 4.08
C ARG A 72 9.46 -32.61 3.35
N ALA A 73 10.19 -31.52 3.67
CA ALA A 73 10.12 -30.29 2.90
C ALA A 73 10.26 -30.58 1.39
N PRO A 74 9.51 -29.92 0.52
CA PRO A 74 9.63 -30.12 -0.92
C PRO A 74 11.07 -29.82 -1.36
N ARG A 75 11.59 -30.61 -2.30
CA ARG A 75 12.95 -30.37 -2.80
C ARG A 75 12.95 -29.10 -3.64
N VAL A 76 13.89 -28.20 -3.33
CA VAL A 76 14.02 -26.87 -3.96
C VAL A 76 14.10 -26.93 -5.48
N ASP A 77 14.74 -27.98 -6.03
CA ASP A 77 14.89 -28.23 -7.45
C ASP A 77 13.62 -28.79 -8.14
N GLU A 78 12.62 -29.22 -7.36
CA GLU A 78 11.38 -29.80 -7.84
C GLU A 78 10.20 -28.82 -7.81
N VAL A 79 10.34 -27.67 -7.14
CA VAL A 79 9.28 -26.64 -7.05
C VAL A 79 9.41 -25.58 -8.14
N PRO A 80 8.30 -24.91 -8.55
CA PRO A 80 8.37 -23.76 -9.43
C PRO A 80 9.26 -22.65 -8.87
N SER A 81 9.86 -21.84 -9.76
CA SER A 81 10.78 -20.77 -9.37
C SER A 81 10.21 -19.83 -8.31
N ALA A 82 8.94 -19.45 -8.42
CA ALA A 82 8.25 -18.59 -7.45
C ALA A 82 8.17 -19.15 -6.02
N PHE A 83 8.37 -20.45 -5.84
CA PHE A 83 8.32 -21.13 -4.52
C PHE A 83 9.68 -21.53 -3.98
N ARG A 84 10.78 -21.34 -4.72
CA ARG A 84 12.11 -21.82 -4.33
C ARG A 84 12.56 -21.25 -3.00
N ARG A 85 12.43 -19.94 -2.81
CA ARG A 85 12.86 -19.26 -1.60
C ARG A 85 12.04 -19.71 -0.37
N ALA A 86 10.74 -19.88 -0.53
CA ALA A 86 9.88 -20.44 0.52
C ALA A 86 10.23 -21.91 0.82
N ALA A 87 10.56 -22.71 -0.20
CA ALA A 87 11.00 -24.10 -0.03
C ALA A 87 12.38 -24.19 0.66
N GLU A 88 13.29 -23.26 0.36
CA GLU A 88 14.58 -23.13 1.04
C GLU A 88 14.36 -22.81 2.52
N ALA A 89 13.49 -21.85 2.84
CA ALA A 89 13.11 -21.52 4.21
C ALA A 89 12.51 -22.72 4.94
N ALA A 90 11.57 -23.44 4.30
CA ALA A 90 10.96 -24.65 4.86
C ALA A 90 11.96 -25.81 5.06
N GLY A 91 13.11 -25.77 4.40
CA GLY A 91 14.20 -26.74 4.56
C GLY A 91 15.15 -26.45 5.72
N THR A 92 15.01 -25.34 6.44
CA THR A 92 15.89 -24.99 7.58
C THR A 92 15.58 -25.84 8.80
N GLU A 93 16.59 -26.07 9.66
CA GLU A 93 16.49 -27.00 10.80
C GLU A 93 15.45 -26.55 11.84
N ASP A 94 15.30 -25.25 12.03
CA ASP A 94 14.42 -24.63 13.02
C ASP A 94 13.08 -24.15 12.43
N TYR A 95 12.82 -24.44 11.14
CA TYR A 95 11.55 -24.11 10.51
C TYR A 95 10.40 -24.81 11.22
N ALA A 96 9.35 -24.04 11.47
CA ALA A 96 8.10 -24.56 12.00
C ALA A 96 6.93 -23.80 11.37
N GLU A 97 5.88 -24.54 11.08
CA GLU A 97 4.58 -23.97 10.73
C GLU A 97 3.81 -23.61 12.00
N GLY A 98 2.93 -22.62 11.88
CA GLY A 98 2.07 -22.17 12.97
C GLY A 98 2.32 -20.74 13.41
N ASP A 99 1.66 -20.34 14.49
CA ASP A 99 1.71 -18.98 15.03
C ASP A 99 1.04 -17.92 14.13
N TRP A 100 1.09 -16.67 14.58
CA TRP A 100 0.52 -15.53 13.88
C TRP A 100 1.60 -14.49 13.59
N LEU A 101 1.53 -13.90 12.40
CA LEU A 101 2.25 -12.67 12.09
C LEU A 101 1.32 -11.49 12.36
N VAL A 102 1.65 -10.69 13.38
CA VAL A 102 0.80 -9.57 13.80
C VAL A 102 1.48 -8.25 13.47
N GLN A 103 0.84 -7.46 12.65
CA GLN A 103 1.30 -6.15 12.20
C GLN A 103 0.31 -5.04 12.62
N ALA A 104 0.60 -3.79 12.28
CA ALA A 104 -0.30 -2.67 12.54
C ALA A 104 -0.33 -1.69 11.38
N PHE A 105 -1.54 -1.27 11.00
CA PHE A 105 -1.76 -0.15 10.12
C PHE A 105 -1.94 1.15 10.91
N GLY A 106 -1.40 2.23 10.38
CA GLY A 106 -1.50 3.57 10.98
C GLY A 106 -2.80 4.29 10.67
N THR A 107 -3.64 3.74 9.82
CA THR A 107 -4.96 4.27 9.46
C THR A 107 -5.97 3.14 9.28
N GLY A 108 -7.24 3.45 9.38
CA GLY A 108 -8.32 2.51 9.05
C GLY A 108 -8.51 2.40 7.54
N LEU A 109 -8.90 1.21 7.09
CA LEU A 109 -9.24 0.95 5.70
C LEU A 109 -10.74 1.18 5.47
N ALA A 110 -11.06 1.84 4.37
CA ALA A 110 -12.45 2.02 3.95
C ALA A 110 -13.04 0.74 3.34
N THR A 111 -12.22 -0.01 2.60
CA THR A 111 -12.60 -1.28 1.96
C THR A 111 -11.35 -2.13 1.68
N ILE A 112 -11.52 -3.45 1.67
CA ILE A 112 -10.54 -4.42 1.18
C ILE A 112 -11.04 -5.13 -0.09
N THR A 113 -12.17 -4.67 -0.66
CA THR A 113 -12.71 -5.24 -1.91
C THR A 113 -11.73 -5.00 -3.06
N PRO A 114 -11.41 -6.03 -3.85
CA PRO A 114 -10.44 -5.95 -4.94
C PRO A 114 -10.82 -4.86 -5.95
N TYR A 115 -9.82 -4.14 -6.43
CA TYR A 115 -9.92 -3.10 -7.46
C TYR A 115 -10.75 -1.85 -7.10
N VAL A 116 -11.68 -1.95 -6.14
CA VAL A 116 -12.42 -0.78 -5.61
C VAL A 116 -11.52 0.10 -4.76
N SER A 117 -10.64 -0.52 -3.96
CA SER A 117 -9.67 0.22 -3.16
C SER A 117 -8.41 0.54 -3.95
N SER A 118 -7.95 1.77 -3.82
CA SER A 118 -6.62 2.22 -4.27
C SER A 118 -5.64 2.41 -3.10
N ASP A 119 -6.00 1.96 -1.91
CA ASP A 119 -5.20 2.07 -0.69
C ASP A 119 -4.10 1.00 -0.67
N ALA A 120 -2.85 1.41 -0.38
CA ALA A 120 -1.71 0.50 -0.34
C ALA A 120 -1.84 -0.59 0.73
N TYR A 121 -2.46 -0.29 1.87
CA TYR A 121 -2.70 -1.29 2.92
C TYR A 121 -3.78 -2.31 2.50
N ALA A 122 -4.81 -1.87 1.76
CA ALA A 122 -5.78 -2.80 1.19
C ALA A 122 -5.12 -3.73 0.17
N SER A 123 -4.25 -3.20 -0.68
CA SER A 123 -3.46 -3.99 -1.65
C SER A 123 -2.54 -4.99 -0.95
N GLU A 124 -1.90 -4.60 0.17
CA GLU A 124 -1.10 -5.52 0.99
C GLU A 124 -1.92 -6.73 1.47
N VAL A 125 -3.13 -6.51 1.96
CA VAL A 125 -4.04 -7.60 2.39
C VAL A 125 -4.47 -8.46 1.20
N GLN A 126 -4.85 -7.82 0.09
CA GLN A 126 -5.32 -8.50 -1.12
C GLN A 126 -4.26 -9.41 -1.72
N ASN A 127 -2.98 -9.03 -1.69
CA ASN A 127 -1.87 -9.81 -2.25
C ASN A 127 -1.69 -11.19 -1.58
N TYR A 128 -2.18 -11.40 -0.37
CA TYR A 128 -2.16 -12.71 0.28
C TYR A 128 -3.35 -13.60 -0.11
N VAL A 129 -4.37 -13.03 -0.73
CA VAL A 129 -5.62 -13.74 -1.09
C VAL A 129 -5.79 -13.88 -2.59
N LEU A 130 -5.39 -12.89 -3.37
CA LEU A 130 -5.43 -12.92 -4.83
C LEU A 130 -4.05 -13.28 -5.39
N GLU A 131 -4.02 -14.11 -6.40
CA GLU A 131 -2.80 -14.44 -7.13
C GLU A 131 -2.91 -13.98 -8.57
N SER A 132 -1.75 -13.64 -9.14
CA SER A 132 -1.57 -13.26 -10.54
C SER A 132 -0.93 -14.38 -11.34
N LEU A 133 -0.88 -14.23 -12.66
CA LEU A 133 -0.29 -15.24 -13.56
C LEU A 133 1.23 -15.34 -13.34
N VAL A 134 1.89 -14.20 -13.15
CA VAL A 134 3.34 -14.11 -12.89
C VAL A 134 3.61 -13.15 -11.75
N GLN A 135 4.79 -13.25 -11.17
CA GLN A 135 5.32 -12.29 -10.18
C GLN A 135 6.79 -11.97 -10.46
N ARG A 136 7.31 -10.90 -9.85
CA ARG A 136 8.74 -10.59 -9.90
C ARG A 136 9.51 -11.41 -8.87
N ASP A 137 10.64 -11.99 -9.27
CA ASP A 137 11.61 -12.48 -8.30
C ASP A 137 12.16 -11.28 -7.50
N PRO A 138 12.13 -11.33 -6.17
CA PRO A 138 12.48 -10.16 -5.37
C PRO A 138 13.98 -9.80 -5.42
N GLN A 139 14.85 -10.74 -5.83
CA GLN A 139 16.29 -10.54 -5.89
C GLN A 139 16.78 -10.20 -7.31
N SER A 140 16.34 -10.99 -8.32
CA SER A 140 16.77 -10.79 -9.70
C SER A 140 15.91 -9.77 -10.45
N LEU A 141 14.71 -9.47 -9.96
CA LEU A 141 13.67 -8.65 -10.59
C LEU A 141 13.12 -9.25 -11.89
N GLU A 142 13.46 -10.49 -12.21
CA GLU A 142 12.94 -11.20 -13.38
C GLU A 142 11.52 -11.72 -13.13
N TRP A 143 10.76 -11.91 -14.20
CA TRP A 143 9.42 -12.49 -14.13
C TRP A 143 9.49 -14.00 -13.86
N GLN A 144 8.69 -14.45 -12.90
CA GLN A 144 8.50 -15.85 -12.53
C GLN A 144 7.04 -16.24 -12.67
N GLY A 145 6.80 -17.47 -13.17
CA GLY A 145 5.44 -17.99 -13.25
C GLY A 145 4.88 -18.35 -11.88
N LEU A 146 3.74 -17.74 -11.51
CA LEU A 146 2.95 -18.07 -10.32
C LEU A 146 1.80 -18.98 -10.72
N LEU A 147 0.61 -18.48 -11.08
CA LEU A 147 -0.47 -19.31 -11.63
C LEU A 147 -0.15 -19.86 -13.01
N ALA A 148 0.63 -19.11 -13.82
CA ALA A 148 1.12 -19.59 -15.10
C ALA A 148 2.38 -20.44 -14.95
N GLU A 149 2.48 -21.53 -15.70
CA GLU A 149 3.71 -22.33 -15.81
C GLU A 149 4.65 -21.82 -16.91
N SER A 150 4.10 -21.14 -17.93
CA SER A 150 4.83 -20.55 -19.05
C SER A 150 4.02 -19.47 -19.74
N TRP A 151 4.71 -18.65 -20.53
CA TRP A 151 4.10 -17.63 -21.39
C TRP A 151 4.93 -17.42 -22.64
N GLU A 152 4.31 -16.87 -23.68
CA GLU A 152 4.92 -16.62 -24.97
C GLU A 152 4.31 -15.37 -25.62
N PHE A 153 5.15 -14.50 -26.16
CA PHE A 153 4.75 -13.43 -27.06
C PHE A 153 4.76 -13.94 -28.51
N ASP A 154 3.82 -13.47 -29.31
CA ASP A 154 3.86 -13.65 -30.75
C ASP A 154 4.95 -12.78 -31.43
N ASP A 155 5.21 -13.00 -32.70
CA ASP A 155 6.23 -12.26 -33.47
C ASP A 155 5.90 -10.74 -33.59
N SER A 156 4.63 -10.36 -33.47
CA SER A 156 4.20 -8.95 -33.55
C SER A 156 4.37 -8.19 -32.22
N GLY A 157 4.50 -8.90 -31.09
CA GLY A 157 4.52 -8.34 -29.76
C GLY A 157 3.16 -7.85 -29.26
N THR A 158 2.08 -8.16 -30.00
CA THR A 158 0.71 -7.77 -29.63
C THR A 158 -0.12 -8.88 -29.00
N GLU A 159 0.31 -10.14 -29.09
CA GLU A 159 -0.37 -11.25 -28.43
C GLU A 159 0.54 -11.87 -27.36
N LEU A 160 0.02 -12.00 -26.14
CA LEU A 160 0.69 -12.63 -25.02
C LEU A 160 -0.15 -13.80 -24.51
N THR A 161 0.35 -15.01 -24.68
CA THR A 161 -0.35 -16.24 -24.30
C THR A 161 0.27 -16.84 -23.05
N PHE A 162 -0.56 -17.11 -22.03
CA PHE A 162 -0.17 -17.80 -20.79
C PHE A 162 -0.76 -19.21 -20.75
N ARG A 163 0.04 -20.14 -20.20
CA ARG A 163 -0.40 -21.49 -19.89
C ARG A 163 -0.47 -21.66 -18.37
N LEU A 164 -1.65 -21.92 -17.84
CA LEU A 164 -1.89 -22.13 -16.42
C LEU A 164 -1.37 -23.48 -15.94
N ARG A 165 -0.96 -23.55 -14.68
CA ARG A 165 -0.59 -24.80 -14.01
C ARG A 165 -1.79 -25.73 -13.90
N PRO A 166 -1.58 -27.05 -13.85
CA PRO A 166 -2.66 -27.98 -13.58
C PRO A 166 -3.08 -27.96 -12.10
N GLY A 167 -4.35 -28.21 -11.83
CA GLY A 167 -4.88 -28.40 -10.48
C GLY A 167 -5.01 -27.14 -9.64
N LEU A 168 -5.03 -25.96 -10.26
CA LEU A 168 -5.31 -24.70 -9.57
C LEU A 168 -6.74 -24.68 -9.03
N GLN A 169 -6.91 -24.12 -7.84
CA GLN A 169 -8.21 -23.97 -7.19
C GLN A 169 -8.28 -22.72 -6.34
N PHE A 170 -9.47 -22.18 -6.19
CA PHE A 170 -9.76 -21.11 -5.24
C PHE A 170 -9.86 -21.63 -3.80
N SER A 171 -9.86 -20.73 -2.83
CA SER A 171 -9.88 -21.08 -1.40
C SER A 171 -11.20 -21.74 -0.92
N ASP A 172 -12.26 -21.65 -1.69
CA ASP A 172 -13.53 -22.37 -1.47
C ASP A 172 -13.54 -23.78 -2.10
N GLY A 173 -12.57 -24.06 -2.99
CA GLY A 173 -12.37 -25.37 -3.61
C GLY A 173 -12.86 -25.48 -5.05
N GLU A 174 -13.44 -24.41 -5.61
CA GLU A 174 -13.77 -24.37 -7.03
C GLU A 174 -12.50 -24.27 -7.89
N PRO A 175 -12.45 -24.94 -9.07
CA PRO A 175 -11.32 -24.88 -9.96
C PRO A 175 -11.04 -23.45 -10.45
N LEU A 176 -9.75 -23.09 -10.59
CA LEU A 176 -9.31 -21.87 -11.27
C LEU A 176 -8.89 -22.24 -12.69
N THR A 177 -9.50 -21.59 -13.67
CA THR A 177 -9.30 -21.85 -15.09
C THR A 177 -9.00 -20.57 -15.89
N ALA A 178 -8.69 -20.71 -17.17
CA ALA A 178 -8.51 -19.58 -18.08
C ALA A 178 -9.78 -18.71 -18.22
N GLU A 179 -10.98 -19.30 -17.99
CA GLU A 179 -12.23 -18.53 -17.98
C GLU A 179 -12.29 -17.51 -16.83
N ASP A 180 -11.67 -17.78 -15.68
CA ASP A 180 -11.63 -16.84 -14.56
C ASP A 180 -10.72 -15.65 -14.87
N VAL A 181 -9.63 -15.88 -15.60
CA VAL A 181 -8.74 -14.81 -16.07
C VAL A 181 -9.46 -13.91 -17.08
N GLN A 182 -10.11 -14.50 -18.09
CA GLN A 182 -10.94 -13.77 -19.06
C GLN A 182 -12.06 -13.01 -18.34
N PHE A 183 -12.79 -13.68 -17.45
CA PHE A 183 -13.85 -13.06 -16.66
C PHE A 183 -13.34 -11.87 -15.86
N THR A 184 -12.15 -11.96 -15.26
CA THR A 184 -11.56 -10.86 -14.48
C THR A 184 -11.41 -9.61 -15.34
N PHE A 185 -10.85 -9.75 -16.55
CA PHE A 185 -10.74 -8.65 -17.50
C PHE A 185 -12.13 -8.09 -17.90
N ASP A 186 -13.02 -8.95 -18.36
CA ASP A 186 -14.36 -8.56 -18.79
C ASP A 186 -15.12 -7.84 -17.69
N PHE A 187 -15.04 -8.32 -16.43
CA PHE A 187 -15.66 -7.73 -15.26
C PHE A 187 -15.14 -6.31 -15.00
N LEU A 188 -13.84 -6.10 -15.05
CA LEU A 188 -13.22 -4.80 -14.80
C LEU A 188 -13.52 -3.78 -15.92
N MET A 189 -13.78 -4.24 -17.14
CA MET A 189 -14.11 -3.39 -18.29
C MET A 189 -15.59 -2.98 -18.32
N VAL A 190 -16.46 -3.54 -17.47
CA VAL A 190 -17.87 -3.13 -17.39
C VAL A 190 -17.98 -1.72 -16.78
N ASP A 191 -18.58 -0.79 -17.48
CA ASP A 191 -18.70 0.62 -17.05
C ASP A 191 -19.39 0.81 -15.69
N ALA A 192 -20.36 -0.06 -15.38
CA ALA A 192 -21.09 0.00 -14.12
C ALA A 192 -20.26 -0.43 -12.90
N ILE A 193 -19.14 -1.12 -13.10
CA ILE A 193 -18.19 -1.48 -12.03
C ILE A 193 -17.25 -0.30 -11.80
N ALA A 194 -17.25 0.28 -10.59
CA ALA A 194 -16.55 1.50 -10.26
C ALA A 194 -15.04 1.28 -9.96
N VAL A 195 -14.29 0.86 -10.97
CA VAL A 195 -12.84 0.57 -10.88
C VAL A 195 -12.04 1.37 -11.94
N PRO A 196 -12.15 2.69 -11.98
CA PRO A 196 -11.58 3.51 -13.06
C PRO A 196 -10.06 3.34 -13.20
N ARG A 197 -9.33 3.17 -12.09
CA ARG A 197 -7.88 2.97 -12.09
C ARG A 197 -7.49 1.64 -12.72
N ALA A 198 -8.16 0.55 -12.37
CA ALA A 198 -7.91 -0.76 -12.96
C ALA A 198 -8.22 -0.75 -14.48
N ARG A 199 -9.32 -0.09 -14.87
CA ARG A 199 -9.70 0.06 -16.27
C ARG A 199 -8.66 0.85 -17.07
N ALA A 200 -8.19 1.99 -16.55
CA ALA A 200 -7.13 2.77 -17.18
C ALA A 200 -5.81 1.98 -17.31
N PHE A 201 -5.55 1.05 -16.38
CA PHE A 201 -4.40 0.16 -16.43
C PHE A 201 -4.48 -0.88 -17.56
N LEU A 202 -5.71 -1.30 -17.86
CA LEU A 202 -6.03 -2.33 -18.87
C LEU A 202 -6.38 -1.73 -20.23
N GLU A 203 -6.33 -0.41 -20.39
CA GLU A 203 -6.80 0.30 -21.61
C GLU A 203 -6.14 -0.16 -22.92
N LYS A 204 -4.89 -0.67 -22.84
CA LYS A 204 -4.15 -1.17 -24.01
C LYS A 204 -4.50 -2.62 -24.36
N VAL A 205 -5.26 -3.32 -23.54
CA VAL A 205 -5.73 -4.67 -23.79
C VAL A 205 -7.04 -4.60 -24.56
N GLU A 206 -7.05 -5.07 -25.79
CA GLU A 206 -8.26 -5.10 -26.64
C GLU A 206 -9.21 -6.21 -26.21
N VAL A 207 -8.66 -7.42 -25.98
CA VAL A 207 -9.46 -8.58 -25.61
C VAL A 207 -8.63 -9.62 -24.85
N VAL A 208 -9.28 -10.38 -23.98
CA VAL A 208 -8.72 -11.57 -23.32
C VAL A 208 -9.57 -12.78 -23.70
N GLU A 209 -8.92 -13.85 -24.17
CA GLU A 209 -9.59 -15.07 -24.67
C GLU A 209 -9.10 -16.30 -23.91
N ALA A 210 -10.02 -17.04 -23.31
CA ALA A 210 -9.75 -18.39 -22.85
C ALA A 210 -9.80 -19.36 -24.03
N LEU A 211 -8.63 -19.83 -24.48
CA LEU A 211 -8.51 -20.72 -25.63
C LEU A 211 -8.88 -22.17 -25.28
N ASP A 212 -8.58 -22.56 -24.06
CA ASP A 212 -8.96 -23.82 -23.41
C ASP A 212 -8.95 -23.64 -21.90
N GLU A 213 -9.21 -24.71 -21.14
CA GLU A 213 -9.28 -24.64 -19.64
C GLU A 213 -8.03 -24.05 -18.98
N ARG A 214 -6.86 -24.13 -19.64
CA ARG A 214 -5.56 -23.73 -19.07
C ARG A 214 -4.78 -22.73 -19.92
N THR A 215 -5.32 -22.31 -21.05
CA THR A 215 -4.62 -21.40 -21.97
C THR A 215 -5.43 -20.12 -22.13
N VAL A 216 -4.84 -19.00 -21.77
CA VAL A 216 -5.43 -17.67 -21.91
C VAL A 216 -4.54 -16.76 -22.73
N ARG A 217 -5.12 -16.02 -23.66
CA ARG A 217 -4.43 -15.08 -24.55
C ARG A 217 -4.93 -13.65 -24.31
N PHE A 218 -3.98 -12.74 -24.14
CA PHE A 218 -4.21 -11.30 -24.12
C PHE A 218 -3.81 -10.72 -25.47
N ILE A 219 -4.68 -9.90 -26.07
CA ILE A 219 -4.45 -9.20 -27.32
C ILE A 219 -4.41 -7.71 -27.01
N PHE A 220 -3.32 -7.05 -27.41
CA PHE A 220 -3.10 -5.62 -27.23
C PHE A 220 -3.35 -4.89 -28.55
N GLU A 221 -3.85 -3.66 -28.49
CA GLU A 221 -4.07 -2.81 -29.67
C GLU A 221 -2.76 -2.53 -30.44
N GLU A 222 -1.65 -2.46 -29.72
CA GLU A 222 -0.30 -2.20 -30.21
C GLU A 222 0.74 -2.86 -29.29
N PRO A 223 2.00 -3.04 -29.72
CA PRO A 223 3.06 -3.48 -28.82
C PRO A 223 3.14 -2.55 -27.61
N TYR A 224 3.23 -3.14 -26.42
CA TYR A 224 3.20 -2.39 -25.17
C TYR A 224 4.30 -2.90 -24.25
N PHE A 225 5.19 -2.00 -23.81
CA PHE A 225 6.36 -2.36 -22.99
C PHE A 225 5.98 -3.06 -21.68
N ASP A 226 4.84 -2.69 -21.12
CA ASP A 226 4.40 -3.17 -19.81
C ASP A 226 3.35 -4.30 -19.90
N ALA A 227 3.23 -4.89 -21.09
CA ALA A 227 2.26 -5.97 -21.36
C ALA A 227 2.35 -7.11 -20.35
N MET A 228 3.57 -7.51 -19.95
CA MET A 228 3.78 -8.56 -18.95
C MET A 228 3.21 -8.18 -17.58
N ARG A 229 3.39 -6.94 -17.12
CA ARG A 229 2.86 -6.47 -15.84
C ARG A 229 1.34 -6.35 -15.88
N VAL A 230 0.80 -5.81 -16.97
CA VAL A 230 -0.64 -5.59 -17.13
C VAL A 230 -1.39 -6.91 -17.24
N ALA A 231 -0.98 -7.81 -18.13
CA ALA A 231 -1.62 -9.11 -18.31
C ALA A 231 -1.25 -10.10 -17.21
N GLY A 232 0.05 -10.23 -16.95
CA GLY A 232 0.57 -11.23 -16.02
C GLY A 232 0.39 -10.89 -14.55
N GLY A 233 0.33 -9.59 -14.21
CA GLY A 233 0.14 -9.09 -12.84
C GLY A 233 -1.34 -8.93 -12.42
N LEU A 234 -2.29 -9.27 -13.30
CA LEU A 234 -3.71 -9.19 -12.99
C LEU A 234 -4.09 -10.22 -11.92
N GLY A 235 -4.59 -9.76 -10.77
CA GLY A 235 -5.09 -10.63 -9.69
C GLY A 235 -6.40 -11.30 -10.12
N VAL A 236 -6.41 -12.63 -10.21
CA VAL A 236 -7.53 -13.38 -10.78
C VAL A 236 -8.71 -13.46 -9.84
N LEU A 237 -9.87 -13.04 -10.30
CA LEU A 237 -11.15 -13.11 -9.60
C LEU A 237 -11.93 -14.39 -9.97
N PRO A 238 -12.45 -15.15 -9.00
CA PRO A 238 -13.30 -16.31 -9.27
C PRO A 238 -14.64 -15.89 -9.89
N LYS A 239 -14.89 -16.33 -11.12
CA LYS A 239 -16.10 -16.05 -11.89
C LYS A 239 -17.36 -16.44 -11.11
N HIS A 240 -17.42 -17.67 -10.60
CA HIS A 240 -18.57 -18.21 -9.86
C HIS A 240 -18.97 -17.37 -8.63
N PHE A 241 -18.03 -16.60 -8.07
CA PHE A 241 -18.28 -15.76 -6.90
C PHE A 241 -18.60 -14.31 -7.29
N TYR A 242 -17.88 -13.73 -8.25
CA TYR A 242 -18.01 -12.31 -8.60
C TYR A 242 -19.03 -12.02 -9.70
N GLU A 243 -19.42 -12.98 -10.55
CA GLU A 243 -20.33 -12.76 -11.68
C GLU A 243 -21.70 -12.20 -11.27
N ARG A 244 -22.18 -12.52 -10.07
CA ARG A 244 -23.45 -12.00 -9.53
C ARG A 244 -23.49 -10.48 -9.41
N TYR A 245 -22.34 -9.84 -9.31
CA TYR A 245 -22.25 -8.38 -9.22
C TYR A 245 -22.37 -7.67 -10.56
N LEU A 246 -22.37 -8.40 -11.68
CA LEU A 246 -22.73 -7.84 -12.99
C LEU A 246 -24.21 -7.46 -13.06
N ASP A 247 -25.06 -8.18 -12.35
CA ASP A 247 -26.50 -7.86 -12.24
C ASP A 247 -26.76 -6.76 -11.21
N GLU A 248 -25.92 -6.63 -10.19
CA GLU A 248 -26.05 -5.69 -9.08
C GLU A 248 -24.71 -4.96 -8.81
N PRO A 249 -24.22 -4.12 -9.74
CA PRO A 249 -22.89 -3.48 -9.64
C PRO A 249 -22.72 -2.60 -8.39
N GLU A 250 -23.78 -1.96 -7.93
CA GLU A 250 -23.76 -1.12 -6.72
C GLU A 250 -23.34 -1.93 -5.48
N ASN A 251 -23.76 -3.20 -5.39
CA ASN A 251 -23.39 -4.06 -4.27
C ASN A 251 -21.88 -4.36 -4.24
N PHE A 252 -21.21 -4.39 -5.39
CA PHE A 252 -19.76 -4.48 -5.47
C PHE A 252 -19.09 -3.14 -5.17
N ASN A 253 -19.55 -2.07 -5.81
CA ASN A 253 -18.97 -0.74 -5.70
C ASN A 253 -19.01 -0.19 -4.26
N GLU A 254 -20.09 -0.48 -3.53
CA GLU A 254 -20.28 -0.04 -2.15
C GLU A 254 -19.75 -1.05 -1.12
N SER A 255 -19.28 -2.21 -1.56
CA SER A 255 -18.81 -3.26 -0.66
C SER A 255 -17.55 -2.84 0.09
N ARG A 256 -17.39 -3.38 1.30
CA ARG A 256 -16.26 -3.05 2.16
C ARG A 256 -15.31 -4.22 2.37
N GLY A 257 -15.81 -5.44 2.26
CA GLY A 257 -15.09 -6.62 2.70
C GLY A 257 -15.30 -7.86 1.83
N ILE A 258 -15.55 -7.69 0.55
CA ILE A 258 -15.63 -8.82 -0.39
C ILE A 258 -14.21 -9.18 -0.83
N LEU A 259 -13.75 -10.39 -0.48
CA LEU A 259 -12.41 -10.85 -0.87
C LEU A 259 -12.35 -12.38 -0.87
N LEU A 260 -12.33 -12.97 -2.06
CA LEU A 260 -12.13 -14.41 -2.31
C LEU A 260 -11.12 -14.58 -3.45
N GLY A 261 -10.17 -15.47 -3.30
CA GLY A 261 -9.13 -15.75 -4.28
C GLY A 261 -8.49 -17.12 -4.10
N SER A 262 -7.37 -17.35 -4.77
CA SER A 262 -6.62 -18.61 -4.79
C SER A 262 -5.42 -18.64 -3.84
N GLY A 263 -5.10 -17.52 -3.23
CA GLY A 263 -3.86 -17.30 -2.50
C GLY A 263 -3.65 -18.15 -1.25
N PRO A 264 -2.44 -18.06 -0.65
CA PRO A 264 -2.07 -18.85 0.53
C PRO A 264 -2.86 -18.53 1.79
N TYR A 265 -3.52 -17.38 1.83
CA TYR A 265 -4.39 -16.96 2.94
C TYR A 265 -5.77 -16.57 2.41
N ARG A 266 -6.75 -16.56 3.31
CA ARG A 266 -8.14 -16.21 2.99
C ARG A 266 -8.83 -15.51 4.16
N LEU A 267 -9.94 -14.82 3.90
CA LEU A 267 -10.90 -14.45 4.93
C LEU A 267 -11.67 -15.71 5.37
N GLU A 268 -12.01 -15.82 6.66
CA GLU A 268 -12.90 -16.89 7.16
C GLU A 268 -14.29 -16.80 6.48
N ASP A 269 -14.83 -15.58 6.35
CA ASP A 269 -16.02 -15.27 5.57
C ASP A 269 -15.61 -14.26 4.46
N PRO A 270 -15.66 -14.64 3.17
CA PRO A 270 -15.21 -13.79 2.07
C PRO A 270 -16.06 -12.53 1.86
N THR A 271 -17.16 -12.35 2.63
CA THR A 271 -18.03 -11.17 2.59
C THR A 271 -18.17 -10.48 3.95
N GLY A 272 -17.53 -11.00 4.98
CA GLY A 272 -17.83 -10.66 6.39
C GLY A 272 -16.99 -9.53 6.98
N TRP A 273 -15.95 -9.04 6.30
CA TRP A 273 -15.12 -7.98 6.88
C TRP A 273 -15.80 -6.61 6.77
N THR A 274 -15.61 -5.79 7.81
CA THR A 274 -16.09 -4.40 7.86
C THR A 274 -15.02 -3.49 8.48
N PRO A 275 -14.96 -2.20 8.11
CA PRO A 275 -14.02 -1.22 8.68
C PRO A 275 -14.09 -1.10 10.21
N ASP A 276 -15.27 -1.26 10.80
CA ASP A 276 -15.50 -1.15 12.24
C ASP A 276 -14.87 -2.29 13.05
N ALA A 277 -14.40 -3.36 12.40
CA ALA A 277 -13.70 -4.45 13.07
C ALA A 277 -12.39 -3.99 13.75
N GLY A 278 -11.80 -2.88 13.31
CA GLY A 278 -10.55 -2.34 13.85
C GLY A 278 -9.33 -3.22 13.60
N ARG A 279 -9.50 -4.29 12.84
CA ARG A 279 -8.45 -5.24 12.42
C ARG A 279 -8.86 -5.99 11.16
N ILE A 280 -7.85 -6.49 10.46
CA ILE A 280 -8.00 -7.48 9.39
C ILE A 280 -7.33 -8.77 9.87
N GLU A 281 -7.95 -9.90 9.61
CA GLU A 281 -7.44 -11.22 9.98
C GLU A 281 -7.65 -12.17 8.80
N LEU A 282 -6.55 -12.69 8.28
CA LEU A 282 -6.55 -13.75 7.27
C LEU A 282 -6.11 -15.04 7.93
N GLU A 283 -6.76 -16.15 7.62
CA GLU A 283 -6.36 -17.49 8.01
C GLU A 283 -5.65 -18.22 6.87
N ARG A 284 -4.78 -19.19 7.20
CA ARG A 284 -4.15 -20.07 6.22
C ARG A 284 -5.23 -20.71 5.34
N ASN A 285 -5.00 -20.72 4.04
CA ASN A 285 -5.88 -21.41 3.10
C ASN A 285 -5.59 -22.92 3.11
N PRO A 286 -6.48 -23.77 3.67
CA PRO A 286 -6.23 -25.22 3.75
C PRO A 286 -6.30 -25.93 2.40
N ARG A 287 -6.69 -25.23 1.35
CA ARG A 287 -6.77 -25.72 -0.03
C ARG A 287 -5.78 -25.02 -0.94
N TYR A 288 -4.73 -24.42 -0.37
CA TYR A 288 -3.73 -23.76 -1.17
C TYR A 288 -3.10 -24.76 -2.15
N TRP A 289 -3.09 -24.39 -3.43
CA TRP A 289 -2.58 -25.24 -4.51
C TRP A 289 -1.04 -25.30 -4.54
N GLY A 290 -0.36 -24.32 -3.95
CA GLY A 290 1.09 -24.19 -3.97
C GLY A 290 1.80 -25.36 -3.30
N PRO A 291 3.04 -25.69 -3.71
CA PRO A 291 3.79 -26.83 -3.20
C PRO A 291 4.41 -26.60 -1.82
N VAL A 292 4.37 -25.38 -1.31
CA VAL A 292 4.89 -25.00 0.02
C VAL A 292 3.74 -24.47 0.86
N GLU A 293 3.51 -25.07 2.02
CA GLU A 293 2.49 -24.60 2.96
C GLU A 293 2.88 -23.24 3.53
N PRO A 294 1.89 -22.32 3.69
CA PRO A 294 2.14 -21.02 4.33
C PRO A 294 2.64 -21.19 5.77
N SER A 295 3.70 -20.49 6.15
CA SER A 295 4.37 -20.65 7.45
C SER A 295 3.50 -20.27 8.66
N PHE A 296 2.65 -19.24 8.54
CA PHE A 296 1.77 -18.79 9.64
C PHE A 296 0.35 -19.35 9.53
N ASP A 297 -0.28 -19.60 10.67
CA ASP A 297 -1.71 -19.93 10.71
C ASP A 297 -2.59 -18.74 10.39
N ARG A 298 -2.11 -17.52 10.79
CA ARG A 298 -2.86 -16.28 10.60
C ARG A 298 -1.94 -15.10 10.32
N LEU A 299 -2.43 -14.19 9.49
CA LEU A 299 -1.91 -12.85 9.31
C LEU A 299 -2.91 -11.86 9.93
N VAL A 300 -2.43 -10.97 10.80
CA VAL A 300 -3.30 -10.05 11.53
C VAL A 300 -2.76 -8.63 11.42
N TRP A 301 -3.58 -7.71 10.95
CA TRP A 301 -3.28 -6.27 10.96
C TRP A 301 -4.22 -5.57 11.93
N ARG A 302 -3.65 -4.92 12.93
CA ARG A 302 -4.39 -4.09 13.89
C ARG A 302 -4.40 -2.64 13.41
N VAL A 303 -5.53 -1.96 13.47
CA VAL A 303 -5.61 -0.53 13.19
C VAL A 303 -5.24 0.24 14.45
N ILE A 304 -4.06 0.87 14.45
CA ILE A 304 -3.55 1.67 15.58
C ILE A 304 -3.04 3.01 15.02
N GLN A 305 -3.91 4.01 15.00
CA GLN A 305 -3.62 5.31 14.39
C GLN A 305 -2.52 6.09 15.11
N ASN A 306 -2.47 6.00 16.44
CA ASN A 306 -1.50 6.73 17.24
C ASN A 306 -0.14 6.02 17.31
N ASP A 307 0.94 6.70 16.90
CA ASP A 307 2.29 6.13 16.84
C ASP A 307 2.84 5.71 18.21
N SER A 308 2.58 6.50 19.25
CA SER A 308 3.02 6.14 20.61
C SER A 308 2.31 4.90 21.12
N ALA A 309 1.04 4.70 20.71
CA ALA A 309 0.30 3.49 21.00
C ALA A 309 0.88 2.30 20.22
N ARG A 310 1.22 2.46 18.91
CA ARG A 310 1.90 1.41 18.14
C ARG A 310 3.22 0.99 18.76
N LEU A 311 4.06 1.95 19.16
CA LEU A 311 5.32 1.66 19.86
C LEU A 311 5.08 0.89 21.18
N THR A 312 4.06 1.29 21.96
CA THR A 312 3.71 0.62 23.19
C THR A 312 3.24 -0.81 22.92
N THR A 313 2.39 -1.00 21.92
CA THR A 313 1.90 -2.31 21.48
C THR A 313 3.05 -3.21 21.03
N PHE A 314 4.02 -2.66 20.28
CA PHE A 314 5.24 -3.38 19.91
C PHE A 314 6.09 -3.75 21.14
N ARG A 315 6.25 -2.83 22.09
CA ARG A 315 6.97 -3.09 23.34
C ARG A 315 6.29 -4.16 24.21
N ASN A 316 4.99 -4.27 24.14
CA ASN A 316 4.22 -5.33 24.82
C ASN A 316 4.25 -6.67 24.10
N ARG A 317 4.86 -6.75 22.89
CA ARG A 317 4.88 -7.93 22.01
C ARG A 317 3.51 -8.33 21.45
N ASP A 318 2.62 -7.35 21.30
CA ASP A 318 1.28 -7.54 20.72
C ASP A 318 1.27 -7.32 19.19
N ILE A 319 2.36 -6.79 18.63
CA ILE A 319 2.67 -6.73 17.19
C ILE A 319 4.15 -7.08 16.99
N ASP A 320 4.48 -7.62 15.83
CA ASP A 320 5.81 -8.13 15.49
C ASP A 320 6.66 -7.15 14.71
N VAL A 321 6.01 -6.20 14.05
CA VAL A 321 6.66 -5.20 13.19
C VAL A 321 6.28 -3.81 13.64
N TYR A 322 7.27 -2.94 13.81
CA TYR A 322 7.08 -1.53 14.10
C TYR A 322 7.86 -0.67 13.11
N GLY A 323 7.15 -0.05 12.17
CA GLY A 323 7.69 1.00 11.31
C GLY A 323 7.88 2.27 12.13
N ALA A 324 9.13 2.69 12.33
CA ALA A 324 9.47 3.84 13.13
C ALA A 324 9.59 5.11 12.27
N ARG A 325 9.26 6.24 12.86
CA ARG A 325 9.56 7.53 12.27
C ARG A 325 11.02 7.92 12.51
N PRO A 326 11.61 8.82 11.71
CA PRO A 326 13.00 9.23 11.84
C PRO A 326 13.44 9.56 13.27
N ARG A 327 12.67 10.40 13.97
CA ARG A 327 12.98 10.81 15.36
C ARG A 327 12.85 9.67 16.37
N GLU A 328 11.91 8.79 16.16
CA GLU A 328 11.71 7.62 17.00
C GLU A 328 12.81 6.60 16.77
N TYR A 329 13.11 6.33 15.53
CA TYR A 329 14.20 5.43 15.15
C TYR A 329 15.54 5.90 15.72
N ALA A 330 15.91 7.17 15.51
CA ALA A 330 17.13 7.76 16.05
C ALA A 330 17.24 7.62 17.57
N ARG A 331 16.12 7.68 18.29
CA ARG A 331 16.08 7.53 19.76
C ARG A 331 16.10 6.08 20.21
N LEU A 332 15.45 5.19 19.45
CA LEU A 332 15.14 3.82 19.87
C LEU A 332 16.16 2.79 19.37
N ARG A 333 16.91 3.09 18.31
CA ARG A 333 17.88 2.14 17.74
C ARG A 333 18.96 1.70 18.71
N ASP A 334 19.26 2.52 19.74
CA ASP A 334 20.24 2.23 20.80
C ASP A 334 19.59 1.84 22.14
N ASP A 335 18.25 1.65 22.18
CA ASP A 335 17.54 1.17 23.38
C ASP A 335 17.88 -0.32 23.63
N GLU A 336 18.59 -0.61 24.74
CA GLU A 336 19.04 -1.95 25.07
C GLU A 336 17.89 -2.96 25.16
N ALA A 337 16.76 -2.57 25.78
CA ALA A 337 15.61 -3.44 25.93
C ALA A 337 14.94 -3.80 24.60
N LEU A 338 15.01 -2.91 23.59
CA LEU A 338 14.56 -3.20 22.25
C LEU A 338 15.57 -4.08 21.50
N ARG A 339 16.86 -3.79 21.61
CA ARG A 339 17.93 -4.56 20.93
C ARG A 339 18.03 -6.00 21.38
N GLU A 340 17.60 -6.32 22.61
CA GLU A 340 17.56 -7.70 23.11
C GLU A 340 16.53 -8.57 22.39
N ARG A 341 15.47 -7.97 21.81
CA ARG A 341 14.30 -8.70 21.29
C ARG A 341 13.90 -8.36 19.86
N ALA A 342 14.45 -7.29 19.29
CA ALA A 342 14.12 -6.83 17.95
C ALA A 342 15.38 -6.51 17.17
N ASP A 343 15.36 -6.81 15.88
CA ASP A 343 16.36 -6.35 14.94
C ASP A 343 15.93 -5.01 14.33
N THR A 344 16.92 -4.17 14.04
CA THR A 344 16.72 -2.87 13.41
C THR A 344 17.03 -2.96 11.93
N HIS A 345 16.13 -2.43 11.10
CA HIS A 345 16.30 -2.36 9.66
C HIS A 345 16.27 -0.91 9.21
N GLU A 346 17.34 -0.51 8.53
CA GLU A 346 17.54 0.85 7.98
C GLU A 346 18.09 0.71 6.57
N TYR A 347 17.27 0.99 5.56
CA TYR A 347 17.68 0.90 4.17
C TYR A 347 16.82 1.75 3.25
N MET A 348 17.38 2.13 2.09
CA MET A 348 16.64 2.73 0.99
C MET A 348 16.20 1.63 0.01
N SER A 349 14.89 1.42 -0.12
CA SER A 349 14.39 0.49 -1.14
C SER A 349 14.63 1.07 -2.54
N PRO A 350 15.06 0.28 -3.52
CA PRO A 350 15.12 0.70 -4.92
C PRO A 350 13.76 1.18 -5.46
N THR A 351 12.68 0.58 -4.94
CA THR A 351 11.30 0.94 -5.26
C THR A 351 10.68 1.91 -4.26
N ALA A 352 11.51 2.62 -3.47
CA ALA A 352 11.02 3.61 -2.52
C ALA A 352 10.20 4.68 -3.25
N GLY A 353 8.99 4.88 -2.77
CA GLY A 353 8.13 5.96 -3.24
C GLY A 353 8.72 7.33 -2.94
N TYR A 354 8.15 8.36 -3.51
CA TYR A 354 8.58 9.74 -3.32
C TYR A 354 7.46 10.61 -2.78
N SER A 355 7.82 11.60 -1.96
CA SER A 355 6.91 12.64 -1.50
C SER A 355 7.08 13.92 -2.31
N TYR A 356 6.00 14.69 -2.40
CA TYR A 356 5.93 15.89 -3.23
C TYR A 356 4.94 16.91 -2.69
N ILE A 357 5.00 18.13 -3.22
CA ILE A 357 3.94 19.13 -3.17
C ILE A 357 3.36 19.22 -4.58
N ALA A 358 2.08 18.93 -4.74
CA ALA A 358 1.36 19.04 -5.98
C ALA A 358 0.70 20.42 -6.08
N TRP A 359 0.86 21.09 -7.22
CA TRP A 359 0.36 22.43 -7.50
C TRP A 359 -0.85 22.36 -8.42
N ASN A 360 -2.04 22.59 -7.90
CA ASN A 360 -3.24 22.55 -8.73
C ASN A 360 -3.27 23.75 -9.69
N GLN A 361 -3.28 23.48 -10.99
CA GLN A 361 -3.16 24.50 -12.03
C GLN A 361 -4.52 25.09 -12.43
N ARG A 362 -5.60 24.40 -12.08
CA ARG A 362 -6.98 24.87 -12.37
C ARG A 362 -7.92 24.46 -11.23
N ARG A 363 -8.83 25.35 -10.87
CA ARG A 363 -9.90 25.08 -9.89
C ARG A 363 -11.24 25.34 -10.54
N GLY A 364 -12.01 24.30 -10.78
CA GLY A 364 -13.17 24.37 -11.65
C GLY A 364 -12.78 24.75 -13.08
N SER A 365 -13.31 25.86 -13.61
CA SER A 365 -12.99 26.39 -14.95
C SER A 365 -11.83 27.40 -14.93
N GLU A 366 -11.42 27.88 -13.76
CA GLU A 366 -10.50 29.02 -13.64
C GLU A 366 -9.04 28.55 -13.40
N PRO A 367 -8.06 29.13 -14.09
CA PRO A 367 -6.66 28.85 -13.82
C PRO A 367 -6.29 29.41 -12.44
N THR A 368 -5.47 28.67 -11.71
CA THR A 368 -4.88 29.13 -10.46
C THR A 368 -3.55 29.87 -10.76
N ARG A 369 -2.94 30.46 -9.75
CA ARG A 369 -1.59 31.04 -9.86
C ARG A 369 -0.53 29.99 -10.24
N PHE A 370 -0.77 28.72 -9.94
CA PHE A 370 0.11 27.60 -10.26
C PHE A 370 -0.02 27.11 -11.70
N ALA A 371 -0.94 27.66 -12.49
CA ALA A 371 -0.94 27.45 -13.95
C ALA A 371 0.33 28.00 -14.63
N ASP A 372 0.92 29.06 -14.06
CA ASP A 372 2.16 29.63 -14.55
C ASP A 372 3.39 28.80 -14.11
N PRO A 373 4.16 28.21 -15.05
CA PRO A 373 5.33 27.38 -14.70
C PRO A 373 6.43 28.19 -13.97
N ARG A 374 6.51 29.51 -14.16
CA ARG A 374 7.46 30.37 -13.44
C ARG A 374 7.14 30.39 -11.94
N VAL A 375 5.85 30.39 -11.58
CA VAL A 375 5.40 30.33 -10.19
C VAL A 375 5.76 28.99 -9.58
N ARG A 376 5.50 27.86 -10.26
CA ARG A 376 5.85 26.52 -9.76
C ARG A 376 7.37 26.36 -9.57
N LYS A 377 8.15 26.83 -10.55
CA LYS A 377 9.62 26.81 -10.47
C LYS A 377 10.14 27.69 -9.33
N ALA A 378 9.53 28.85 -9.10
CA ALA A 378 9.84 29.69 -7.96
C ALA A 378 9.57 28.98 -6.62
N MET A 379 8.45 28.27 -6.50
CA MET A 379 8.12 27.50 -5.31
C MET A 379 9.15 26.38 -5.06
N SER A 380 9.65 25.73 -6.11
CA SER A 380 10.74 24.75 -6.00
C SER A 380 12.04 25.38 -5.51
N HIS A 381 12.41 26.57 -6.01
CA HIS A 381 13.56 27.33 -5.48
C HIS A 381 13.38 27.84 -4.04
N LEU A 382 12.14 28.03 -3.58
CA LEU A 382 11.85 28.40 -2.19
C LEU A 382 11.84 27.20 -1.24
N THR A 383 11.89 25.98 -1.75
CA THR A 383 11.82 24.75 -0.96
C THR A 383 13.22 24.23 -0.67
N ASP A 384 13.72 24.43 0.54
CA ASP A 384 15.03 23.93 0.99
C ASP A 384 14.90 22.44 1.40
N VAL A 385 14.93 21.56 0.38
CA VAL A 385 14.74 20.12 0.56
C VAL A 385 15.89 19.51 1.37
N ASP A 386 17.13 19.95 1.13
CA ASP A 386 18.30 19.38 1.82
C ASP A 386 18.23 19.65 3.32
N ARG A 387 17.88 20.86 3.68
CA ARG A 387 17.67 21.24 5.08
C ARG A 387 16.45 20.54 5.69
N LEU A 388 15.40 20.31 4.90
CA LEU A 388 14.23 19.54 5.34
C LEU A 388 14.61 18.08 5.65
N ILE A 389 15.45 17.46 4.80
CA ILE A 389 16.00 16.13 5.04
C ILE A 389 16.84 16.11 6.32
N GLU A 390 17.71 17.09 6.52
CA GLU A 390 18.57 17.16 7.69
C GLU A 390 17.81 17.43 9.00
N GLU A 391 16.93 18.44 9.02
CA GLU A 391 16.29 18.92 10.26
C GLU A 391 15.00 18.14 10.62
N VAL A 392 14.23 17.70 9.63
CA VAL A 392 12.95 17.00 9.85
C VAL A 392 13.13 15.49 9.78
N MET A 393 13.84 15.02 8.74
CA MET A 393 14.04 13.58 8.51
C MET A 393 15.31 13.03 9.14
N LEU A 394 16.16 13.88 9.76
CA LEU A 394 17.40 13.49 10.46
C LEU A 394 18.37 12.68 9.56
N GLY A 395 18.37 12.93 8.26
CA GLY A 395 19.18 12.22 7.28
C GLY A 395 18.57 10.89 6.77
N TYR A 396 17.41 10.47 7.27
CA TYR A 396 16.76 9.22 6.86
C TYR A 396 15.88 9.38 5.61
N ALA A 397 16.36 10.15 4.66
CA ALA A 397 15.76 10.33 3.34
C ALA A 397 16.82 10.75 2.33
N GLU A 398 16.55 10.57 1.05
CA GLU A 398 17.32 11.14 -0.05
C GLU A 398 16.44 12.07 -0.88
N ARG A 399 17.05 13.06 -1.53
CA ARG A 399 16.33 14.01 -2.36
C ARG A 399 15.70 13.33 -3.57
N ALA A 400 14.45 13.63 -3.86
CA ALA A 400 13.79 13.28 -5.11
C ALA A 400 13.75 14.49 -6.03
N ILE A 401 13.97 14.29 -7.32
CA ILE A 401 13.87 15.35 -8.34
C ILE A 401 12.80 15.04 -9.38
N SER A 402 12.32 13.79 -9.37
CA SER A 402 11.33 13.27 -10.31
C SER A 402 10.64 12.01 -9.75
N PRO A 403 9.69 11.43 -10.49
CA PRO A 403 9.12 10.12 -10.18
C PRO A 403 10.15 8.98 -10.21
N PHE A 404 11.18 9.10 -11.04
CA PHE A 404 12.16 8.04 -11.27
C PHE A 404 13.20 7.99 -10.15
N SER A 405 13.53 6.77 -9.73
CA SER A 405 14.57 6.55 -8.73
C SER A 405 15.94 6.81 -9.35
N PRO A 406 16.89 7.44 -8.64
CA PRO A 406 18.27 7.56 -9.14
C PRO A 406 18.98 6.20 -9.32
N ARG A 407 18.34 5.11 -8.91
CA ARG A 407 18.80 3.71 -9.11
C ARG A 407 18.14 3.03 -10.31
N SER A 408 17.21 3.72 -10.97
CA SER A 408 16.51 3.23 -12.16
C SER A 408 17.20 3.74 -13.43
N ASP A 409 17.23 2.94 -14.47
CA ASP A 409 17.72 3.31 -15.80
C ASP A 409 16.85 4.39 -16.47
N GLN A 410 15.64 4.62 -15.96
CA GLN A 410 14.76 5.72 -16.38
C GLN A 410 15.28 7.09 -15.97
N HIS A 411 16.13 7.16 -14.92
CA HIS A 411 16.66 8.42 -14.42
C HIS A 411 17.67 9.04 -15.39
N ASN A 412 17.55 10.33 -15.61
CA ASN A 412 18.49 11.13 -16.37
C ASN A 412 19.60 11.65 -15.45
N PRO A 413 20.83 11.10 -15.52
CA PRO A 413 21.92 11.46 -14.62
C PRO A 413 22.48 12.88 -14.84
N ASP A 414 22.09 13.55 -15.92
CA ASP A 414 22.53 14.93 -16.23
C ASP A 414 21.66 15.98 -15.51
N LEU A 415 20.55 15.58 -14.88
CA LEU A 415 19.67 16.49 -14.17
C LEU A 415 20.12 16.72 -12.73
N GLU A 416 20.38 17.98 -12.42
CA GLU A 416 20.72 18.41 -11.06
C GLU A 416 19.49 18.86 -10.28
N PRO A 417 19.43 18.62 -8.96
CA PRO A 417 18.35 19.12 -8.12
C PRO A 417 18.23 20.65 -8.20
N ILE A 418 16.98 21.16 -8.27
CA ILE A 418 16.75 22.60 -8.22
C ILE A 418 17.27 23.15 -6.88
N PRO A 419 18.26 24.06 -6.87
CA PRO A 419 18.84 24.54 -5.63
C PRO A 419 17.89 25.49 -4.88
N TYR A 420 17.95 25.46 -3.55
CA TYR A 420 17.31 26.50 -2.74
C TYR A 420 17.95 27.86 -3.06
N ASN A 421 17.17 28.76 -3.65
CA ASN A 421 17.64 30.07 -4.07
C ASN A 421 16.50 31.10 -4.03
N VAL A 422 16.44 31.86 -2.94
CA VAL A 422 15.37 32.84 -2.72
C VAL A 422 15.43 33.99 -3.73
N GLU A 423 16.64 34.42 -4.15
CA GLU A 423 16.82 35.50 -5.13
C GLU A 423 16.23 35.08 -6.49
N ARG A 424 16.59 33.88 -6.97
CA ARG A 424 16.06 33.36 -8.23
C ARG A 424 14.54 33.14 -8.16
N ALA A 425 14.02 32.70 -7.04
CA ALA A 425 12.57 32.56 -6.85
C ALA A 425 11.85 33.90 -6.94
N LEU A 426 12.39 34.93 -6.29
CA LEU A 426 11.79 36.28 -6.35
C LEU A 426 11.85 36.89 -7.76
N GLU A 427 12.93 36.64 -8.53
CA GLU A 427 12.99 37.03 -9.95
C GLU A 427 11.84 36.37 -10.75
N LEU A 428 11.67 35.06 -10.62
CA LEU A 428 10.62 34.31 -11.32
C LEU A 428 9.22 34.77 -10.91
N LEU A 429 9.01 35.09 -9.62
CA LEU A 429 7.74 35.61 -9.13
C LEU A 429 7.48 37.02 -9.66
N ALA A 430 8.49 37.89 -9.73
CA ALA A 430 8.36 39.21 -10.34
C ALA A 430 8.02 39.11 -11.84
N GLU A 431 8.71 38.22 -12.60
CA GLU A 431 8.36 37.91 -14.00
C GLU A 431 6.92 37.41 -14.17
N ALA A 432 6.37 36.75 -13.14
CA ALA A 432 4.99 36.27 -13.09
C ALA A 432 3.98 37.31 -12.55
N GLY A 433 4.43 38.56 -12.27
CA GLY A 433 3.58 39.65 -11.82
C GLY A 433 3.47 39.82 -10.31
N TYR A 434 4.32 39.16 -9.50
CA TYR A 434 4.36 39.28 -8.04
C TYR A 434 5.64 40.01 -7.61
N GLU A 435 5.71 41.31 -7.80
CA GLU A 435 6.90 42.13 -7.49
C GLU A 435 6.74 42.90 -6.17
N GLU A 436 5.54 43.43 -5.92
CA GLU A 436 5.29 44.29 -4.76
C GLU A 436 4.81 43.49 -3.54
N LYS A 437 5.02 44.06 -2.35
CA LYS A 437 4.52 43.50 -1.10
C LYS A 437 3.48 44.42 -0.48
N ASN A 438 2.41 43.83 0.06
CA ASN A 438 1.42 44.53 0.85
C ASN A 438 1.99 44.96 2.24
N ARG A 439 1.12 45.56 3.08
CA ARG A 439 1.53 46.02 4.43
C ARG A 439 1.96 44.90 5.37
N ASP A 440 1.52 43.68 5.11
CA ASP A 440 1.82 42.48 5.91
C ASP A 440 3.11 41.77 5.40
N GLY A 441 3.75 42.33 4.36
CA GLY A 441 4.95 41.77 3.75
C GLY A 441 4.71 40.61 2.78
N VAL A 442 3.45 40.39 2.40
CA VAL A 442 3.07 39.36 1.42
C VAL A 442 3.12 39.95 0.00
N LEU A 443 3.69 39.19 -0.92
CA LEU A 443 3.73 39.52 -2.36
C LEU A 443 2.30 39.64 -2.89
N VAL A 444 2.08 40.61 -3.79
CA VAL A 444 0.79 40.85 -4.44
C VAL A 444 0.96 40.89 -5.96
N ASN A 445 -0.08 40.48 -6.68
CA ASN A 445 -0.15 40.65 -8.13
C ASN A 445 -0.51 42.10 -8.53
N GLU A 446 -0.61 42.38 -9.83
CA GLU A 446 -0.96 43.71 -10.36
C GLU A 446 -2.34 44.19 -9.88
N GLU A 447 -3.27 43.27 -9.59
CA GLU A 447 -4.61 43.59 -9.06
C GLU A 447 -4.60 43.82 -7.54
N GLY A 448 -3.43 43.63 -6.88
CA GLY A 448 -3.28 43.80 -5.43
C GLY A 448 -3.70 42.55 -4.61
N GLU A 449 -3.92 41.41 -5.25
CA GLU A 449 -4.27 40.17 -4.58
C GLU A 449 -3.03 39.53 -3.97
N PRO A 450 -3.09 39.07 -2.70
CA PRO A 450 -1.94 38.49 -2.03
C PRO A 450 -1.59 37.11 -2.58
N PHE A 451 -0.28 36.80 -2.63
CA PHE A 451 0.19 35.43 -2.87
C PHE A 451 -0.07 34.58 -1.62
N SER A 452 -1.29 34.09 -1.51
CA SER A 452 -1.75 33.28 -0.40
C SER A 452 -2.39 32.00 -0.94
N PHE A 453 -2.09 30.84 -0.33
CA PHE A 453 -2.67 29.54 -0.71
C PHE A 453 -2.74 28.59 0.50
N GLU A 454 -3.59 27.57 0.39
CA GLU A 454 -3.69 26.49 1.35
C GLU A 454 -2.85 25.28 0.92
N LEU A 455 -2.03 24.74 1.84
CA LEU A 455 -1.37 23.45 1.67
C LEU A 455 -2.09 22.40 2.48
N VAL A 456 -2.85 21.55 1.80
CA VAL A 456 -3.54 20.41 2.39
C VAL A 456 -2.53 19.32 2.74
N TYR A 457 -2.64 18.75 3.94
CA TYR A 457 -1.81 17.63 4.39
C TYR A 457 -2.56 16.70 5.33
N PHE A 458 -2.14 15.43 5.39
CA PHE A 458 -2.75 14.45 6.27
C PHE A 458 -2.49 14.76 7.74
N GLN A 459 -3.55 15.01 8.51
CA GLN A 459 -3.47 15.51 9.88
C GLN A 459 -2.80 14.55 10.87
N ASP A 460 -2.95 13.22 10.68
CA ASP A 460 -2.47 12.21 11.61
C ASP A 460 -1.01 11.79 11.35
N ASN A 461 -0.31 12.49 10.45
CA ASN A 461 1.10 12.29 10.18
C ASN A 461 1.94 13.45 10.74
N GLU A 462 2.62 13.22 11.85
CA GLU A 462 3.43 14.23 12.54
C GLU A 462 4.64 14.72 11.71
N ASP A 463 5.23 13.87 10.87
CA ASP A 463 6.34 14.28 10.01
C ASP A 463 5.83 15.20 8.90
N THR A 464 4.70 14.88 8.28
CA THR A 464 4.06 15.75 7.29
C THR A 464 3.66 17.09 7.89
N ARG A 465 3.14 17.08 9.13
CA ARG A 465 2.86 18.32 9.86
C ARG A 465 4.12 19.17 10.06
N ARG A 466 5.25 18.57 10.42
CA ARG A 466 6.53 19.28 10.59
C ARG A 466 7.04 19.83 9.26
N ILE A 467 6.92 19.06 8.20
CA ILE A 467 7.23 19.50 6.84
C ILE A 467 6.40 20.73 6.48
N ALA A 468 5.07 20.68 6.68
CA ALA A 468 4.18 21.81 6.38
C ALA A 468 4.53 23.08 7.18
N LEU A 469 4.85 22.95 8.48
CA LEU A 469 5.26 24.08 9.31
C LEU A 469 6.63 24.64 8.90
N PHE A 470 7.57 23.78 8.55
CA PHE A 470 8.88 24.19 8.04
C PHE A 470 8.76 24.98 6.73
N LEU A 471 7.96 24.48 5.79
CA LEU A 471 7.68 25.14 4.51
C LEU A 471 6.99 26.49 4.69
N ARG A 472 6.00 26.58 5.60
CA ARG A 472 5.34 27.85 5.93
C ARG A 472 6.36 28.92 6.32
N ASP A 473 7.28 28.56 7.20
CA ASP A 473 8.28 29.50 7.71
C ASP A 473 9.32 29.88 6.65
N LEU A 474 9.64 28.97 5.71
CA LEU A 474 10.50 29.28 4.54
C LEU A 474 9.80 30.24 3.59
N TYR A 475 8.59 29.92 3.17
CA TYR A 475 7.84 30.71 2.19
C TYR A 475 7.51 32.12 2.70
N ALA A 476 7.19 32.24 3.99
CA ALA A 476 6.91 33.54 4.60
C ALA A 476 8.11 34.51 4.49
N ARG A 477 9.36 34.03 4.54
CA ARG A 477 10.57 34.86 4.36
C ARG A 477 10.65 35.49 2.98
N ALA A 478 10.15 34.80 1.95
CA ALA A 478 10.06 35.32 0.60
C ALA A 478 8.86 36.26 0.38
N GLY A 479 7.90 36.25 1.29
CA GLY A 479 6.65 36.99 1.18
C GLY A 479 5.51 36.16 0.58
N VAL A 480 5.59 34.85 0.64
CA VAL A 480 4.52 33.93 0.24
C VAL A 480 3.78 33.42 1.46
N GLU A 481 2.48 33.67 1.52
CA GLU A 481 1.62 33.22 2.62
C GLU A 481 1.08 31.81 2.33
N MET A 482 1.65 30.80 2.94
CA MET A 482 1.13 29.43 2.89
C MET A 482 0.41 29.08 4.19
N LYS A 483 -0.81 28.58 4.08
CA LYS A 483 -1.69 28.17 5.18
C LYS A 483 -1.70 26.64 5.28
N PRO A 484 -1.03 26.05 6.29
CA PRO A 484 -1.09 24.60 6.49
C PRO A 484 -2.50 24.18 6.90
N THR A 485 -3.12 23.30 6.12
CA THR A 485 -4.50 22.84 6.30
C THR A 485 -4.54 21.36 6.62
N PRO A 486 -4.53 20.98 7.94
CA PRO A 486 -4.60 19.59 8.35
C PRO A 486 -5.95 18.99 7.97
N THR A 487 -5.95 17.85 7.29
CA THR A 487 -7.16 17.25 6.73
C THR A 487 -7.18 15.75 7.03
N GLU A 488 -8.34 15.22 7.33
CA GLU A 488 -8.58 13.80 7.52
C GLU A 488 -8.48 13.06 6.18
N TRP A 489 -8.07 11.78 6.19
CA TRP A 489 -7.72 11.04 4.97
C TRP A 489 -8.87 10.91 3.96
N SER A 490 -10.07 10.60 4.42
CA SER A 490 -11.24 10.47 3.53
C SER A 490 -11.62 11.78 2.86
N VAL A 491 -11.46 12.90 3.58
CA VAL A 491 -11.71 14.26 3.04
C VAL A 491 -10.60 14.64 2.04
N MET A 492 -9.36 14.22 2.28
CA MET A 492 -8.28 14.41 1.30
C MET A 492 -8.56 13.68 0.00
N LEU A 493 -9.03 12.43 0.07
CA LEU A 493 -9.39 11.65 -1.11
C LEU A 493 -10.57 12.28 -1.88
N GLU A 494 -11.56 12.84 -1.16
CA GLU A 494 -12.65 13.59 -1.78
C GLU A 494 -12.15 14.87 -2.48
N ASN A 495 -11.25 15.62 -1.84
CA ASN A 495 -10.64 16.81 -2.44
C ASN A 495 -9.84 16.47 -3.70
N LEU A 496 -9.09 15.36 -3.69
CA LEU A 496 -8.37 14.87 -4.87
C LEU A 496 -9.33 14.50 -6.00
N SER A 497 -10.37 13.73 -5.71
CA SER A 497 -11.36 13.32 -6.71
C SER A 497 -12.11 14.52 -7.32
N ARG A 498 -12.37 15.55 -6.52
CA ARG A 498 -13.01 16.80 -6.97
C ARG A 498 -12.02 17.84 -7.49
N GLN A 499 -10.72 17.59 -7.32
CA GLN A 499 -9.64 18.51 -7.68
C GLN A 499 -9.82 19.90 -7.01
N ASP A 500 -10.38 19.94 -5.78
CA ASP A 500 -10.74 21.15 -5.05
C ASP A 500 -9.72 21.45 -3.93
N PHE A 501 -8.55 21.93 -4.33
CA PHE A 501 -7.47 22.39 -3.44
C PHE A 501 -6.55 23.36 -4.20
N ASP A 502 -5.73 24.15 -3.47
CA ASP A 502 -4.68 24.98 -4.06
C ASP A 502 -3.38 24.18 -4.23
N ALA A 503 -2.93 23.60 -3.14
CA ALA A 503 -1.77 22.71 -3.08
C ALA A 503 -2.00 21.57 -2.09
N ILE A 504 -1.40 20.42 -2.36
CA ILE A 504 -1.50 19.24 -1.50
C ILE A 504 -0.14 18.54 -1.41
N THR A 505 0.22 18.04 -0.21
CA THR A 505 1.42 17.20 -0.08
C THR A 505 1.04 15.76 0.17
N LEU A 506 1.59 14.90 -0.67
CA LEU A 506 1.35 13.46 -0.70
C LEU A 506 2.63 12.69 -1.04
N GLY A 507 2.50 11.40 -1.30
CA GLY A 507 3.54 10.54 -1.83
C GLY A 507 2.97 9.52 -2.80
N TRP A 508 3.75 9.17 -3.80
CA TRP A 508 3.49 8.03 -4.67
C TRP A 508 4.36 6.85 -4.27
N THR A 509 3.80 5.66 -4.37
CA THR A 509 4.61 4.42 -4.38
C THR A 509 5.38 4.34 -5.69
N SER A 510 6.45 3.55 -5.72
CA SER A 510 7.26 3.37 -6.93
C SER A 510 7.36 1.89 -7.26
N GLY A 511 7.72 1.57 -8.49
CA GLY A 511 8.00 0.24 -9.00
C GLY A 511 9.43 0.10 -9.48
N VAL A 512 9.73 -1.04 -10.12
CA VAL A 512 11.02 -1.29 -10.78
C VAL A 512 11.14 -0.36 -12.00
N GLU A 513 10.12 -0.35 -12.84
CA GLU A 513 9.92 0.63 -13.91
C GLU A 513 8.61 1.39 -13.64
N VAL A 514 8.61 2.69 -13.78
CA VAL A 514 7.48 3.56 -13.43
C VAL A 514 6.87 4.10 -14.72
N ASP A 515 5.61 3.75 -14.98
CA ASP A 515 4.78 4.42 -15.97
C ASP A 515 4.14 5.67 -15.35
N ILE A 516 4.46 6.84 -15.90
CA ILE A 516 4.01 8.14 -15.39
C ILE A 516 2.73 8.65 -16.06
N TYR A 517 2.12 7.86 -16.93
CA TYR A 517 0.94 8.22 -17.71
C TYR A 517 -0.22 8.68 -16.83
N GLN A 518 -0.56 7.92 -15.79
CA GLN A 518 -1.68 8.22 -14.90
C GLN A 518 -1.53 9.57 -14.19
N MET A 519 -0.30 9.96 -13.84
CA MET A 519 -0.04 11.15 -13.03
C MET A 519 0.15 12.41 -13.88
N PHE A 520 0.65 12.30 -15.12
CA PHE A 520 1.10 13.47 -15.87
C PHE A 520 0.56 13.58 -17.29
N HIS A 521 -0.09 12.55 -17.85
CA HIS A 521 -0.71 12.66 -19.16
C HIS A 521 -2.01 13.49 -19.11
N SER A 522 -2.22 14.38 -20.07
CA SER A 522 -3.36 15.31 -20.11
C SER A 522 -4.72 14.61 -20.11
N SER A 523 -4.82 13.41 -20.69
CA SER A 523 -6.07 12.62 -20.70
C SER A 523 -6.52 12.19 -19.29
N GLN A 524 -5.62 12.19 -18.30
CA GLN A 524 -5.89 11.75 -16.93
C GLN A 524 -6.34 12.90 -16.00
N THR A 525 -6.63 14.08 -16.54
CA THR A 525 -7.18 15.23 -15.80
C THR A 525 -8.68 15.10 -15.49
N VAL A 526 -9.26 13.94 -15.77
CA VAL A 526 -10.67 13.63 -15.50
C VAL A 526 -10.94 13.44 -14.00
N SER A 527 -12.21 13.60 -13.60
CA SER A 527 -12.61 13.33 -12.20
C SER A 527 -12.28 11.90 -11.80
N GLY A 528 -11.55 11.72 -10.71
CA GLY A 528 -11.05 10.42 -10.25
C GLY A 528 -9.78 9.91 -10.96
N GLY A 529 -9.26 10.68 -11.93
CA GLY A 529 -7.94 10.43 -12.52
C GLY A 529 -6.80 10.87 -11.60
N ASP A 530 -5.60 10.34 -11.82
CA ASP A 530 -4.44 10.62 -10.97
C ASP A 530 -3.70 11.91 -11.35
N ASN A 531 -4.01 12.52 -12.51
CA ASN A 531 -3.57 13.88 -12.85
C ASN A 531 -4.53 14.92 -12.23
N PHE A 532 -4.64 14.89 -10.92
CA PHE A 532 -5.57 15.72 -10.14
C PHE A 532 -5.15 17.20 -10.03
N ILE A 533 -4.01 17.59 -10.65
CA ILE A 533 -3.49 18.97 -10.67
C ILE A 533 -3.78 19.70 -11.98
N HIS A 534 -4.49 19.09 -12.91
CA HIS A 534 -4.75 19.63 -14.24
C HIS A 534 -3.47 20.04 -15.00
N TYR A 535 -2.43 19.23 -14.87
CA TYR A 535 -1.21 19.43 -15.67
C TYR A 535 -1.48 18.97 -17.10
N GLU A 536 -1.31 19.87 -18.04
CA GLU A 536 -1.49 19.64 -19.47
C GLU A 536 -0.26 20.15 -20.23
N ASN A 537 0.46 19.26 -20.90
CA ASN A 537 1.59 19.59 -21.74
C ASN A 537 1.68 18.59 -22.91
N PRO A 538 1.37 19.01 -24.16
CA PRO A 538 1.38 18.10 -25.32
C PRO A 538 2.78 17.49 -25.62
N GLU A 539 3.87 18.12 -25.18
CA GLU A 539 5.22 17.58 -25.38
C GLU A 539 5.44 16.36 -24.51
N ILE A 540 5.08 16.42 -23.22
CA ILE A 540 5.19 15.26 -22.32
C ILE A 540 4.22 14.17 -22.70
N ASP A 541 2.99 14.51 -23.15
CA ASP A 541 2.01 13.52 -23.60
C ASP A 541 2.61 12.67 -24.72
N ALA A 542 3.17 13.30 -25.74
CA ALA A 542 3.79 12.60 -26.87
C ALA A 542 4.99 11.73 -26.45
N VAL A 543 5.80 12.21 -25.51
CA VAL A 543 6.96 11.44 -25.00
C VAL A 543 6.51 10.25 -24.15
N ILE A 544 5.48 10.41 -23.31
CA ILE A 544 4.89 9.31 -22.52
C ILE A 544 4.31 8.26 -23.46
N GLU A 545 3.55 8.65 -24.50
CA GLU A 545 2.99 7.73 -25.46
C GLU A 545 4.08 6.98 -26.24
N ALA A 546 5.15 7.68 -26.67
CA ALA A 546 6.29 7.04 -27.31
C ALA A 546 6.98 6.01 -26.40
N ALA A 547 7.22 6.37 -25.12
CA ALA A 547 7.81 5.44 -24.16
C ALA A 547 6.94 4.20 -23.95
N ARG A 548 5.64 4.36 -23.84
CA ARG A 548 4.68 3.24 -23.64
C ARG A 548 4.59 2.30 -24.83
N GLY A 549 4.76 2.81 -26.06
CA GLY A 549 4.76 2.03 -27.29
C GLY A 549 6.11 1.37 -27.64
N GLU A 550 7.19 1.76 -26.97
CA GLU A 550 8.54 1.28 -27.27
C GLU A 550 8.88 0.01 -26.48
N VAL A 551 9.12 -1.10 -27.20
CA VAL A 551 9.47 -2.39 -26.60
C VAL A 551 10.97 -2.57 -26.41
N ASP A 552 11.81 -1.89 -27.21
CA ASP A 552 13.25 -1.88 -26.96
C ASP A 552 13.56 -1.05 -25.70
N GLU A 553 14.14 -1.72 -24.72
CA GLU A 553 14.39 -1.10 -23.41
C GLU A 553 15.34 0.10 -23.48
N ALA A 554 16.36 0.04 -24.32
CA ALA A 554 17.34 1.13 -24.41
C ALA A 554 16.72 2.38 -25.05
N GLU A 555 15.92 2.23 -26.11
CA GLU A 555 15.19 3.33 -26.75
C GLU A 555 14.08 3.87 -25.82
N ARG A 556 13.39 2.99 -25.12
CA ARG A 556 12.38 3.38 -24.13
C ARG A 556 12.96 4.21 -22.97
N MET A 557 14.15 3.86 -22.47
CA MET A 557 14.83 4.63 -21.42
C MET A 557 15.16 6.05 -21.88
N GLU A 558 15.50 6.27 -23.17
CA GLU A 558 15.71 7.62 -23.70
C GLU A 558 14.42 8.46 -23.66
N HIS A 559 13.26 7.87 -23.98
CA HIS A 559 11.99 8.55 -23.85
C HIS A 559 11.67 8.90 -22.39
N TRP A 560 11.90 7.99 -21.45
CA TRP A 560 11.68 8.28 -20.03
C TRP A 560 12.60 9.37 -19.50
N ARG A 561 13.87 9.42 -19.91
CA ARG A 561 14.81 10.49 -19.56
C ARG A 561 14.38 11.83 -20.11
N GLU A 562 13.83 11.86 -21.33
CA GLU A 562 13.26 13.08 -21.90
C GLU A 562 12.00 13.52 -21.15
N ALA A 563 11.11 12.61 -20.79
CA ALA A 563 9.95 12.93 -19.94
C ALA A 563 10.39 13.51 -18.59
N GLU A 564 11.44 12.95 -17.98
CA GLU A 564 12.03 13.48 -16.74
C GLU A 564 12.55 14.90 -16.91
N ARG A 565 13.23 15.19 -18.03
CA ARG A 565 13.71 16.55 -18.36
C ARG A 565 12.55 17.55 -18.43
N ILE A 566 11.45 17.18 -19.11
CA ILE A 566 10.27 18.06 -19.23
C ILE A 566 9.64 18.30 -17.85
N LEU A 567 9.45 17.27 -17.05
CA LEU A 567 8.92 17.40 -15.68
C LEU A 567 9.81 18.26 -14.79
N HIS A 568 11.12 18.11 -14.94
CA HIS A 568 12.10 18.92 -14.21
C HIS A 568 12.04 20.41 -14.63
N GLU A 569 11.77 20.70 -15.89
CA GLU A 569 11.58 22.06 -16.37
C GLU A 569 10.24 22.66 -15.94
N ASP A 570 9.16 21.89 -16.01
CA ASP A 570 7.79 22.38 -15.76
C ASP A 570 7.42 22.44 -14.29
N GLN A 571 8.06 21.60 -13.45
CA GLN A 571 7.79 21.48 -12.02
C GLN A 571 6.30 21.37 -11.69
N PRO A 572 5.54 20.43 -12.29
CA PRO A 572 4.12 20.23 -11.92
C PRO A 572 3.98 19.84 -10.44
N TYR A 573 4.97 19.14 -9.92
CA TYR A 573 5.22 18.91 -8.51
C TYR A 573 6.53 19.57 -8.10
N THR A 574 6.61 20.05 -6.85
CA THR A 574 7.90 20.19 -6.17
C THR A 574 8.21 18.86 -5.53
N PHE A 575 9.11 18.10 -6.15
CA PHE A 575 9.57 16.82 -5.60
C PHE A 575 10.36 17.04 -4.32
N LEU A 576 10.10 16.25 -3.30
CA LEU A 576 10.75 16.41 -2.01
C LEU A 576 11.81 15.32 -1.79
N MET A 577 11.37 14.13 -1.40
CA MET A 577 12.32 13.09 -0.98
C MET A 577 11.76 11.68 -1.12
N ARG A 578 12.67 10.71 -1.14
CA ARG A 578 12.43 9.28 -0.92
C ARG A 578 12.85 8.95 0.50
N ARG A 579 12.01 8.24 1.24
CA ARG A 579 12.25 7.90 2.64
C ARG A 579 12.90 6.54 2.77
N GLN A 580 13.84 6.43 3.70
CA GLN A 580 14.35 5.12 4.10
C GLN A 580 13.28 4.33 4.86
N THR A 581 13.32 3.03 4.71
CA THR A 581 12.60 2.11 5.59
C THR A 581 13.32 2.04 6.92
N LEU A 582 12.61 2.34 7.99
CA LEU A 582 13.09 2.33 9.37
C LEU A 582 12.18 1.42 10.18
N ALA A 583 12.63 0.22 10.51
CA ALA A 583 11.78 -0.75 11.17
C ALA A 583 12.49 -1.46 12.33
N PHE A 584 11.69 -1.87 13.30
CA PHE A 584 12.03 -2.83 14.34
C PHE A 584 11.17 -4.08 14.14
N ILE A 585 11.79 -5.24 14.04
CA ILE A 585 11.11 -6.52 13.83
C ILE A 585 11.47 -7.45 14.97
N ASP A 586 10.46 -8.09 15.59
CA ASP A 586 10.66 -9.03 16.70
C ASP A 586 11.54 -10.20 16.21
N ARG A 587 12.61 -10.51 16.96
CA ARG A 587 13.59 -11.55 16.61
C ARG A 587 13.02 -12.95 16.50
N ARG A 588 11.80 -13.17 16.95
CA ARG A 588 11.11 -14.44 16.72
C ARG A 588 10.82 -14.70 15.23
N ILE A 589 10.72 -13.63 14.42
CA ILE A 589 10.59 -13.75 12.97
C ILE A 589 11.95 -14.09 12.39
N GLN A 590 12.07 -15.28 11.84
CA GLN A 590 13.30 -15.79 11.24
C GLN A 590 13.26 -15.71 9.73
N ASN A 591 14.43 -15.90 9.10
CA ASN A 591 14.65 -15.83 7.65
C ASN A 591 14.31 -14.46 7.03
N LEU A 592 14.47 -13.38 7.81
CA LEU A 592 14.36 -12.03 7.28
C LEU A 592 15.57 -11.71 6.39
N GLU A 593 15.28 -11.32 5.16
CA GLU A 593 16.29 -10.96 4.17
C GLU A 593 15.93 -9.65 3.47
N GLN A 594 16.94 -8.81 3.26
CA GLN A 594 16.80 -7.62 2.42
C GLN A 594 17.14 -7.98 0.98
N THR A 595 16.16 -7.86 0.10
CA THR A 595 16.29 -8.11 -1.34
C THR A 595 16.29 -6.81 -2.14
N ALA A 596 16.39 -6.90 -3.47
CA ALA A 596 16.26 -5.75 -4.35
C ALA A 596 14.88 -5.07 -4.28
N LEU A 597 13.80 -5.77 -3.87
CA LEU A 597 12.49 -5.18 -3.64
C LEU A 597 12.25 -4.69 -2.21
N GLY A 598 13.15 -4.98 -1.28
CA GLY A 598 13.01 -4.64 0.14
C GLY A 598 13.04 -5.87 1.05
N LEU A 599 12.49 -5.78 2.26
CA LEU A 599 12.42 -6.94 3.15
C LEU A 599 11.42 -7.97 2.63
N ASN A 600 11.81 -9.25 2.70
CA ASN A 600 10.98 -10.37 2.27
C ASN A 600 9.76 -10.66 3.19
N LEU A 601 9.50 -9.80 4.16
CA LEU A 601 8.40 -9.97 5.11
C LEU A 601 7.01 -9.95 4.46
N GLY A 602 6.86 -9.22 3.34
CA GLY A 602 5.60 -9.07 2.60
C GLY A 602 5.51 -9.89 1.32
N PHE A 603 6.49 -10.75 1.01
CA PHE A 603 6.49 -11.54 -0.22
C PHE A 603 5.58 -12.76 -0.11
N VAL A 604 4.98 -13.13 -1.21
CA VAL A 604 4.07 -14.28 -1.32
C VAL A 604 4.63 -15.23 -2.39
N PRO A 605 4.86 -16.51 -2.07
CA PRO A 605 4.66 -17.19 -0.76
C PRO A 605 5.59 -16.66 0.33
N LEU A 606 5.15 -16.71 1.58
CA LEU A 606 5.96 -16.24 2.72
C LEU A 606 7.23 -17.07 2.88
N GLU A 607 8.35 -16.35 3.06
CA GLU A 607 9.68 -16.94 3.28
C GLU A 607 10.09 -16.89 4.76
N VAL A 608 9.38 -16.08 5.56
CA VAL A 608 9.63 -15.89 6.99
C VAL A 608 8.78 -16.83 7.84
N TYR A 609 9.28 -17.20 8.99
CA TYR A 609 8.63 -18.14 9.91
C TYR A 609 8.97 -17.83 11.37
N VAL A 610 8.33 -18.54 12.30
CA VAL A 610 8.65 -18.52 13.73
C VAL A 610 9.02 -19.93 14.18
N PRO A 611 10.23 -20.16 14.72
CA PRO A 611 10.60 -21.45 15.30
C PRO A 611 9.61 -21.88 16.39
N PHE A 612 9.32 -23.17 16.48
CA PHE A 612 8.31 -23.72 17.37
C PHE A 612 8.44 -23.23 18.83
N GLU A 613 9.65 -23.18 19.36
CA GLU A 613 9.91 -22.74 20.75
C GLU A 613 9.63 -21.24 20.98
N GLN A 614 9.53 -20.45 19.92
CA GLN A 614 9.28 -19.00 19.96
C GLN A 614 7.85 -18.62 19.59
N GLN A 615 7.02 -19.58 19.24
CA GLN A 615 5.61 -19.37 18.90
C GLN A 615 4.82 -18.88 20.12
N ARG A 616 3.88 -17.95 19.89
CA ARG A 616 3.08 -17.31 20.96
C ARG A 616 1.59 -17.59 20.85
N HIS A 617 1.12 -17.97 19.66
CA HIS A 617 -0.29 -18.16 19.36
C HIS A 617 -0.51 -19.57 18.80
N GLY A 618 -1.60 -20.23 19.16
CA GLY A 618 -1.97 -21.52 18.60
C GLY A 618 -1.37 -22.75 19.29
N GLN A 619 -0.66 -22.59 20.44
CA GLN A 619 -0.25 -23.71 21.31
C GLN A 619 -1.37 -24.13 22.24
#